data_c464a3ccf722bee657b92563af239fe8
#
_entry.id   c464a3ccf722bee657b92563af239fe8
#
_cell.length_a   1.000
_cell.length_b   1.000
_cell.length_c   1.000
_cell.angle_alpha   90.00
_cell.angle_beta   90.00
_cell.angle_gamma   90.00
#
_symmetry.space_group_name_H-M   'P 1'
#
loop_
_entity.id
_entity.type
_entity.pdbx_description
1 polymer ?
#
loop_
_entity_poly.entity_id
_entity_poly.type
_entity_poly.pdbx_seq_one_letter_code
_entity_poly.pdbx_strand_id
1 'polypeptide(L)'
;DRITQGAYTDYDKLLKIYEYTAKNFYYDSVAFSTHSYQYADPYDNIYNYENGLSSANSVSGRVHTTCQGFSAIYLALARAQGIPTRFVYGHRLAVPSNDWLTEDNIDVRDHWWAESYVNGKWIFVDPTVGTTNKYNKSTGAWTYTGLTNYTYFDASDEQVATSHVYMNI
;
A
#
# COMPACT_ATOMS: atom_id res chain seq x y z
N ASP A 1 -17.18 -0.19 -9.32
CA ASP A 1 -17.16 0.67 -10.53
C ASP A 1 -17.05 2.17 -10.23
N ARG A 2 -17.50 2.66 -9.05
CA ARG A 2 -17.39 4.08 -8.68
C ARG A 2 -15.93 4.56 -8.61
N ILE A 3 -15.02 3.75 -8.06
CA ILE A 3 -13.60 4.10 -7.91
C ILE A 3 -12.92 4.26 -9.28
N THR A 4 -13.28 3.42 -10.23
CA THR A 4 -12.68 3.40 -11.57
C THR A 4 -13.49 4.17 -12.62
N GLN A 5 -14.50 4.93 -12.19
CA GLN A 5 -15.33 5.71 -13.10
C GLN A 5 -14.50 6.67 -13.97
N GLY A 6 -14.70 6.64 -15.29
CA GLY A 6 -13.96 7.44 -16.26
C GLY A 6 -12.55 6.92 -16.57
N ALA A 7 -12.17 5.73 -16.11
CA ALA A 7 -10.97 5.04 -16.60
C ALA A 7 -11.29 4.33 -17.92
N TYR A 8 -10.44 4.49 -18.92
CA TYR A 8 -10.64 3.90 -20.25
C TYR A 8 -9.81 2.64 -20.47
N THR A 9 -8.71 2.50 -19.77
CA THR A 9 -7.82 1.34 -19.86
C THR A 9 -7.67 0.65 -18.51
N ASP A 10 -7.19 -0.58 -18.51
CA ASP A 10 -6.88 -1.27 -17.25
C ASP A 10 -5.76 -0.57 -16.48
N TYR A 11 -4.80 0.04 -17.16
CA TYR A 11 -3.79 0.88 -16.53
C TYR A 11 -4.40 2.09 -15.81
N ASP A 12 -5.36 2.78 -16.43
CA ASP A 12 -6.05 3.91 -15.80
C ASP A 12 -6.88 3.45 -14.58
N LYS A 13 -7.48 2.25 -14.65
CA LYS A 13 -8.20 1.68 -13.50
C LYS A 13 -7.25 1.41 -12.34
N LEU A 14 -6.08 0.80 -12.62
CA LEU A 14 -5.06 0.54 -11.60
C LEU A 14 -4.55 1.83 -10.95
N LEU A 15 -4.32 2.88 -11.74
CA LEU A 15 -3.92 4.18 -11.23
C LEU A 15 -4.98 4.78 -10.29
N LYS A 16 -6.26 4.72 -10.67
CA LYS A 16 -7.36 5.20 -9.81
C LYS A 16 -7.50 4.41 -8.52
N ILE A 17 -7.30 3.08 -8.58
CA ILE A 17 -7.30 2.22 -7.41
C ILE A 17 -6.13 2.56 -6.48
N TYR A 18 -4.96 2.80 -7.05
CA TYR A 18 -3.77 3.24 -6.31
C TYR A 18 -4.04 4.56 -5.58
N GLU A 19 -4.56 5.56 -6.30
CA GLU A 19 -4.92 6.85 -5.71
C GLU A 19 -5.98 6.73 -4.62
N TYR A 20 -7.03 5.94 -4.86
CA TYR A 20 -8.06 5.67 -3.86
C TYR A 20 -7.46 5.09 -2.58
N THR A 21 -6.59 4.08 -2.72
CA THR A 21 -5.92 3.44 -1.59
C THR A 21 -5.02 4.42 -0.85
N ALA A 22 -4.20 5.19 -1.56
CA ALA A 22 -3.28 6.14 -0.97
C ALA A 22 -3.96 7.32 -0.25
N LYS A 23 -5.07 7.81 -0.79
CA LYS A 23 -5.75 9.01 -0.27
C LYS A 23 -6.68 8.74 0.90
N ASN A 24 -7.25 7.54 0.99
CA ASN A 24 -8.37 7.29 1.88
C ASN A 24 -8.02 6.49 3.15
N PHE A 25 -6.85 5.86 3.16
CA PHE A 25 -6.38 5.07 4.29
C PHE A 25 -5.15 5.69 4.94
N TYR A 26 -4.89 5.32 6.20
CA TYR A 26 -3.82 5.87 7.01
C TYR A 26 -2.81 4.79 7.37
N TYR A 27 -1.53 5.09 7.24
CA TYR A 27 -0.49 4.17 7.67
C TYR A 27 -0.30 4.20 9.18
N ASP A 28 -0.44 3.03 9.82
CA ASP A 28 -0.22 2.86 11.26
C ASP A 28 1.22 2.44 11.53
N SER A 29 2.07 3.42 11.79
CA SER A 29 3.49 3.20 12.07
C SER A 29 3.74 2.44 13.39
N VAL A 30 2.82 2.54 14.34
CA VAL A 30 2.94 1.85 15.63
C VAL A 30 2.52 0.39 15.52
N ALA A 31 1.47 0.09 14.74
CA ALA A 31 1.06 -1.29 14.49
C ALA A 31 2.18 -2.11 13.84
N PHE A 32 2.95 -1.49 12.94
CA PHE A 32 4.12 -2.13 12.34
C PHE A 32 5.19 -2.46 13.40
N SER A 33 5.57 -1.50 14.24
CA SER A 33 6.61 -1.69 15.26
C SER A 33 6.22 -2.64 16.39
N THR A 34 4.92 -2.82 16.62
CA THR A 34 4.37 -3.71 17.67
C THR A 34 3.89 -5.05 17.13
N HIS A 35 4.07 -5.33 15.84
CA HIS A 35 3.61 -6.55 15.15
C HIS A 35 2.10 -6.82 15.32
N SER A 36 1.31 -5.77 15.47
CA SER A 36 -0.15 -5.88 15.64
C SER A 36 -0.86 -5.75 14.28
N TYR A 37 -0.86 -6.83 13.50
CA TYR A 37 -1.39 -6.89 12.12
C TYR A 37 -2.91 -7.09 12.03
N GLN A 38 -3.67 -6.66 13.01
CA GLN A 38 -5.09 -6.98 13.17
C GLN A 38 -6.02 -6.39 12.10
N TYR A 39 -5.54 -5.49 11.26
CA TYR A 39 -6.38 -4.71 10.33
C TYR A 39 -5.93 -4.86 8.87
N ALA A 40 -5.52 -6.06 8.49
CA ALA A 40 -5.06 -6.32 7.13
C ALA A 40 -6.17 -6.77 6.17
N ASP A 41 -7.37 -7.12 6.69
CA ASP A 41 -8.47 -7.59 5.85
C ASP A 41 -8.97 -6.46 4.92
N PRO A 42 -8.91 -6.66 3.59
CA PRO A 42 -9.31 -5.62 2.64
C PRO A 42 -10.82 -5.36 2.64
N TYR A 43 -11.65 -6.37 2.89
CA TYR A 43 -13.09 -6.21 2.94
C TYR A 43 -13.48 -5.31 4.11
N ASP A 44 -12.99 -5.60 5.31
CA ASP A 44 -13.27 -4.80 6.50
C ASP A 44 -12.78 -3.35 6.34
N ASN A 45 -11.59 -3.16 5.80
CA ASN A 45 -11.04 -1.83 5.57
C ASN A 45 -11.89 -1.01 4.58
N ILE A 46 -12.24 -1.59 3.44
CA ILE A 46 -13.05 -0.92 2.42
C ILE A 46 -14.47 -0.68 2.95
N TYR A 47 -15.07 -1.70 3.57
CA TYR A 47 -16.43 -1.61 4.13
C TYR A 47 -16.51 -0.49 5.18
N ASN A 48 -15.58 -0.46 6.12
CA ASN A 48 -15.55 0.56 7.17
C ASN A 48 -15.39 1.96 6.57
N TYR A 49 -14.47 2.13 5.63
CA TYR A 49 -14.27 3.42 4.98
C TYR A 49 -15.54 3.89 4.24
N GLU A 50 -16.12 3.05 3.40
CA GLU A 50 -17.28 3.40 2.57
C GLU A 50 -18.55 3.67 3.38
N ASN A 51 -18.68 3.10 4.59
CA ASN A 51 -19.83 3.29 5.47
C ASN A 51 -19.58 4.31 6.57
N GLY A 52 -18.48 5.04 6.56
CA GLY A 52 -18.12 6.02 7.58
C GLY A 52 -17.91 5.39 8.96
N LEU A 53 -17.59 4.10 9.01
CA LEU A 53 -17.29 3.37 10.22
C LEU A 53 -15.79 3.48 10.53
N SER A 54 -15.43 3.11 11.74
CA SER A 54 -14.03 3.05 12.14
C SER A 54 -13.55 1.61 12.20
N SER A 55 -12.29 1.35 11.86
CA SER A 55 -11.61 0.16 12.34
C SER A 55 -11.53 0.20 13.89
N ALA A 56 -11.39 -0.95 14.53
CA ALA A 56 -11.63 -1.16 15.97
C ALA A 56 -10.86 -0.24 16.95
N ASN A 57 -10.04 0.67 16.52
CA ASN A 57 -9.35 1.66 17.37
C ASN A 57 -9.21 3.02 16.68
N SER A 58 -10.08 3.34 15.74
CA SER A 58 -9.98 4.56 14.96
C SER A 58 -11.13 5.53 15.18
N VAL A 59 -10.92 6.78 14.82
CA VAL A 59 -11.97 7.79 14.76
C VAL A 59 -12.95 7.43 13.63
N SER A 60 -14.25 7.62 13.86
CA SER A 60 -15.29 7.32 12.87
C SER A 60 -14.96 7.89 11.48
N GLY A 61 -15.13 7.08 10.45
CA GLY A 61 -14.80 7.45 9.07
C GLY A 61 -13.32 7.45 8.70
N ARG A 62 -12.44 7.07 9.63
CA ARG A 62 -11.00 6.93 9.38
C ARG A 62 -10.54 5.50 9.61
N VAL A 63 -9.85 4.95 8.64
CA VAL A 63 -9.36 3.57 8.66
C VAL A 63 -7.84 3.57 8.54
N HIS A 64 -7.17 2.91 9.47
CA HIS A 64 -5.71 2.75 9.46
C HIS A 64 -5.32 1.29 9.27
N THR A 65 -4.21 1.06 8.60
CA THR A 65 -3.66 -0.27 8.35
C THR A 65 -2.15 -0.21 8.11
N THR A 66 -1.52 -1.36 7.94
CA THR A 66 -0.09 -1.50 7.61
C THR A 66 0.13 -1.79 6.12
N CYS A 67 1.37 -2.03 5.73
CA CYS A 67 1.72 -2.39 4.35
C CYS A 67 0.93 -3.58 3.81
N GLN A 68 0.68 -4.59 4.64
CA GLN A 68 -0.13 -5.73 4.27
C GLN A 68 -1.56 -5.32 3.91
N GLY A 69 -2.21 -4.48 4.70
CA GLY A 69 -3.57 -4.01 4.42
C GLY A 69 -3.65 -3.09 3.21
N PHE A 70 -2.71 -2.16 3.04
CA PHE A 70 -2.64 -1.31 1.84
C PHE A 70 -2.55 -2.14 0.56
N SER A 71 -1.65 -3.11 0.55
CA SER A 71 -1.45 -4.00 -0.59
C SER A 71 -2.64 -4.92 -0.82
N ALA A 72 -3.29 -5.40 0.25
CA ALA A 72 -4.50 -6.22 0.16
C ALA A 72 -5.71 -5.44 -0.39
N ILE A 73 -5.90 -4.17 0.03
CA ILE A 73 -6.95 -3.29 -0.50
C ILE A 73 -6.75 -3.08 -2.01
N TYR A 74 -5.54 -2.70 -2.42
CA TYR A 74 -5.22 -2.50 -3.82
C TYR A 74 -5.47 -3.78 -4.64
N LEU A 75 -4.96 -4.92 -4.19
CA LEU A 75 -5.11 -6.22 -4.83
C LEU A 75 -6.59 -6.62 -4.97
N ALA A 76 -7.39 -6.46 -3.92
CA ALA A 76 -8.81 -6.81 -3.95
C ALA A 76 -9.58 -5.97 -4.98
N LEU A 77 -9.32 -4.66 -5.02
CA LEU A 77 -9.96 -3.75 -5.95
C LEU A 77 -9.53 -4.00 -7.40
N ALA A 78 -8.23 -4.26 -7.64
CA ALA A 78 -7.71 -4.59 -8.98
C ALA A 78 -8.32 -5.89 -9.51
N ARG A 79 -8.36 -6.94 -8.68
CA ARG A 79 -8.99 -8.21 -9.04
C ARG A 79 -10.49 -8.09 -9.27
N ALA A 80 -11.19 -7.24 -8.54
CA ALA A 80 -12.60 -6.94 -8.77
C ALA A 80 -12.87 -6.28 -10.13
N GLN A 81 -11.85 -5.65 -10.75
CA GLN A 81 -11.89 -5.15 -12.13
C GLN A 81 -11.45 -6.19 -13.17
N GLY A 82 -11.18 -7.42 -12.77
CA GLY A 82 -10.69 -8.48 -13.65
C GLY A 82 -9.21 -8.38 -14.02
N ILE A 83 -8.45 -7.51 -13.35
CA ILE A 83 -7.03 -7.31 -13.64
C ILE A 83 -6.19 -8.29 -12.82
N PRO A 84 -5.40 -9.18 -13.46
CA PRO A 84 -4.53 -10.09 -12.74
C PRO A 84 -3.55 -9.33 -11.85
N THR A 85 -3.62 -9.58 -10.55
CA THR A 85 -2.78 -8.91 -9.56
C THR A 85 -2.32 -9.93 -8.53
N ARG A 86 -1.05 -9.89 -8.16
CA ARG A 86 -0.47 -10.79 -7.16
C ARG A 86 0.02 -10.01 -5.95
N PHE A 87 -0.04 -10.67 -4.80
CA PHE A 87 0.47 -10.17 -3.54
C PHE A 87 1.92 -10.60 -3.41
N VAL A 88 2.80 -9.69 -3.06
CA VAL A 88 4.23 -9.96 -2.96
C VAL A 88 4.73 -9.63 -1.56
N TYR A 89 5.58 -10.50 -1.05
CA TYR A 89 6.26 -10.33 0.23
C TYR A 89 7.77 -10.26 0.02
N GLY A 90 8.41 -9.38 0.75
CA GLY A 90 9.84 -9.22 0.70
C GLY A 90 10.37 -8.28 1.77
N HIS A 91 11.48 -7.63 1.47
CA HIS A 91 12.07 -6.65 2.36
C HIS A 91 12.12 -5.28 1.71
N ARG A 92 12.02 -4.25 2.53
CA ARG A 92 12.14 -2.87 2.10
C ARG A 92 13.10 -2.10 3.01
N LEU A 93 13.99 -1.30 2.40
CA LEU A 93 14.77 -0.29 3.12
C LEU A 93 13.88 0.87 3.54
N ALA A 94 14.09 1.40 4.74
CA ALA A 94 13.43 2.61 5.21
C ALA A 94 13.81 3.83 4.34
N VAL A 95 15.07 3.88 3.90
CA VAL A 95 15.60 4.89 2.99
C VAL A 95 16.19 4.19 1.77
N PRO A 96 15.77 4.53 0.54
CA PRO A 96 16.35 3.96 -0.68
C PRO A 96 17.86 4.17 -0.74
N SER A 97 18.60 3.14 -1.19
CA SER A 97 20.06 3.17 -1.30
C SER A 97 20.52 2.31 -2.47
N ASN A 98 21.57 2.74 -3.15
CA ASN A 98 22.25 1.91 -4.15
C ASN A 98 23.25 0.93 -3.52
N ASP A 99 23.50 1.06 -2.22
CA ASP A 99 24.45 0.23 -1.48
C ASP A 99 23.71 -0.61 -0.42
N TRP A 100 23.13 -1.71 -0.88
CA TRP A 100 22.36 -2.62 -0.07
C TRP A 100 23.19 -3.51 0.87
N LEU A 101 24.48 -3.61 0.62
CA LEU A 101 25.26 -4.78 1.03
C LEU A 101 26.19 -4.53 2.22
N THR A 102 26.13 -3.40 2.85
CA THR A 102 26.84 -3.21 4.12
C THR A 102 25.92 -3.67 5.27
N GLU A 103 26.18 -4.84 5.78
CA GLU A 103 25.40 -5.51 6.85
C GLU A 103 25.17 -4.66 8.10
N ASP A 104 25.94 -3.61 8.31
CA ASP A 104 25.95 -2.83 9.55
C ASP A 104 24.98 -1.65 9.60
N ASN A 105 24.31 -1.29 8.48
CA ASN A 105 23.49 -0.08 8.40
C ASN A 105 22.12 -0.25 7.75
N ILE A 106 21.67 -1.48 7.51
CA ILE A 106 20.45 -1.76 6.78
C ILE A 106 19.29 -1.87 7.75
N ASP A 107 18.47 -0.82 7.86
CA ASP A 107 17.12 -0.91 8.45
C ASP A 107 16.21 -1.61 7.44
N VAL A 108 16.37 -2.93 7.35
CA VAL A 108 15.57 -3.81 6.49
C VAL A 108 14.31 -4.20 7.23
N ARG A 109 13.17 -3.97 6.61
CA ARG A 109 11.86 -4.27 7.18
C ARG A 109 11.09 -5.22 6.28
N ASP A 110 10.44 -6.19 6.90
CA ASP A 110 9.43 -7.00 6.23
C ASP A 110 8.39 -6.09 5.59
N HIS A 111 8.08 -6.35 4.32
CA HIS A 111 7.22 -5.49 3.56
C HIS A 111 6.36 -6.26 2.56
N TRP A 112 5.15 -5.71 2.33
CA TRP A 112 4.19 -6.24 1.38
C TRP A 112 3.88 -5.19 0.32
N TRP A 113 3.82 -5.65 -0.93
CA TRP A 113 3.40 -4.85 -2.08
C TRP A 113 2.59 -5.69 -3.07
N ALA A 114 2.24 -5.13 -4.20
CA ALA A 114 1.50 -5.81 -5.24
C ALA A 114 2.22 -5.71 -6.60
N GLU A 115 1.89 -6.63 -7.49
CA GLU A 115 2.21 -6.52 -8.90
C GLU A 115 0.95 -6.81 -9.71
N SER A 116 0.69 -6.00 -10.73
CA SER A 116 -0.46 -6.12 -11.61
C SER A 116 -0.01 -6.39 -13.04
N TYR A 117 -0.70 -7.31 -13.73
CA TYR A 117 -0.42 -7.60 -15.13
C TYR A 117 -1.26 -6.72 -16.04
N VAL A 118 -0.62 -5.82 -16.76
CA VAL A 118 -1.28 -4.88 -17.66
C VAL A 118 -0.35 -4.55 -18.84
N ASN A 119 -0.92 -4.32 -20.01
CA ASN A 119 -0.17 -4.01 -21.24
C ASN A 119 0.94 -5.03 -21.58
N GLY A 120 0.70 -6.32 -21.28
CA GLY A 120 1.64 -7.39 -21.60
C GLY A 120 2.80 -7.57 -20.62
N LYS A 121 2.83 -6.84 -19.50
CA LYS A 121 3.88 -6.94 -18.47
C LYS A 121 3.32 -6.89 -17.06
N TRP A 122 4.09 -7.40 -16.09
CA TRP A 122 3.87 -7.13 -14.68
C TRP A 122 4.43 -5.75 -14.33
N ILE A 123 3.63 -4.92 -13.69
CA ILE A 123 4.06 -3.64 -13.14
C ILE A 123 4.16 -3.72 -11.61
N PHE A 124 5.19 -3.09 -11.07
CA PHE A 124 5.40 -2.96 -9.63
C PHE A 124 4.49 -1.88 -9.04
N VAL A 125 3.82 -2.19 -7.92
CA VAL A 125 2.93 -1.24 -7.23
C VAL A 125 3.05 -1.37 -5.72
N ASP A 126 3.56 -0.33 -5.06
CA ASP A 126 3.56 -0.23 -3.59
C ASP A 126 2.61 0.87 -3.11
N PRO A 127 1.36 0.54 -2.77
CA PRO A 127 0.38 1.53 -2.32
C PRO A 127 0.69 2.08 -0.93
N THR A 128 1.52 1.40 -0.14
CA THR A 128 1.96 1.89 1.18
C THR A 128 2.81 3.14 1.05
N VAL A 129 3.73 3.16 0.09
CA VAL A 129 4.54 4.36 -0.19
C VAL A 129 3.71 5.43 -0.86
N GLY A 130 2.61 5.04 -1.50
CA GLY A 130 1.66 5.97 -2.11
C GLY A 130 1.02 6.92 -1.10
N THR A 131 0.73 6.42 0.12
CA THR A 131 0.09 7.26 1.14
C THR A 131 1.07 8.15 1.86
N THR A 132 0.62 9.39 2.11
CA THR A 132 1.27 10.32 3.04
C THR A 132 0.42 10.56 4.30
N ASN A 133 -0.75 9.92 4.37
CA ASN A 133 -1.61 9.94 5.54
C ASN A 133 -1.07 9.00 6.62
N LYS A 134 -1.03 9.46 7.87
CA LYS A 134 -0.47 8.71 8.99
C LYS A 134 -1.42 8.67 10.17
N TYR A 135 -1.38 7.57 10.88
CA TYR A 135 -1.98 7.42 12.20
C TYR A 135 -0.90 7.03 13.20
N ASN A 136 -0.87 7.72 14.32
CA ASN A 136 0.00 7.37 15.45
C ASN A 136 -0.84 6.81 16.59
N LYS A 137 -0.85 5.49 16.74
CA LYS A 137 -1.64 4.78 17.75
C LYS A 137 -1.25 5.17 19.19
N SER A 138 0.03 5.50 19.42
CA SER A 138 0.49 5.86 20.77
C SER A 138 -0.04 7.20 21.24
N THR A 139 -0.26 8.15 20.33
CA THR A 139 -0.76 9.49 20.64
C THR A 139 -2.20 9.70 20.20
N GLY A 140 -2.78 8.79 19.44
CA GLY A 140 -4.08 8.95 18.81
C GLY A 140 -4.12 10.00 17.69
N ALA A 141 -2.97 10.50 17.24
CA ALA A 141 -2.89 11.58 16.26
C ALA A 141 -3.08 11.08 14.83
N TRP A 142 -3.87 11.82 14.06
CA TRP A 142 -4.12 11.61 12.63
C TRP A 142 -3.51 12.74 11.82
N THR A 143 -2.72 12.40 10.81
CA THR A 143 -2.20 13.36 9.83
C THR A 143 -2.80 13.05 8.48
N TYR A 144 -3.60 13.97 7.95
CA TYR A 144 -4.20 13.88 6.63
C TYR A 144 -3.53 14.90 5.71
N THR A 145 -3.01 14.45 4.60
CA THR A 145 -2.42 15.32 3.57
C THR A 145 -3.22 15.29 2.26
N GLY A 146 -3.92 14.18 2.00
CA GLY A 146 -4.66 13.97 0.74
C GLY A 146 -3.77 13.86 -0.49
N LEU A 147 -2.45 13.81 -0.31
CA LEU A 147 -1.49 13.69 -1.39
C LEU A 147 -1.20 12.22 -1.70
N THR A 148 -0.83 11.96 -2.94
CA THR A 148 -0.37 10.65 -3.41
C THR A 148 1.06 10.75 -3.90
N ASN A 149 1.91 9.84 -3.43
CA ASN A 149 3.27 9.66 -3.95
C ASN A 149 3.25 8.55 -5.03
N TYR A 150 3.66 8.89 -6.24
CA TYR A 150 3.63 7.96 -7.39
C TYR A 150 4.95 7.23 -7.63
N THR A 151 5.96 7.43 -6.81
CA THR A 151 7.32 6.86 -7.01
C THR A 151 7.28 5.35 -7.24
N TYR A 152 6.37 4.64 -6.58
CA TYR A 152 6.24 3.18 -6.67
C TYR A 152 4.91 2.72 -7.28
N PHE A 153 4.38 3.49 -8.22
CA PHE A 153 3.35 3.05 -9.16
C PHE A 153 3.98 2.86 -10.54
N ASP A 154 3.99 1.64 -11.06
CA ASP A 154 4.72 1.22 -12.28
C ASP A 154 6.22 1.63 -12.21
N ALA A 155 6.82 1.41 -11.02
CA ALA A 155 8.23 1.74 -10.80
C ALA A 155 9.14 0.89 -11.68
N SER A 156 10.22 1.49 -12.18
CA SER A 156 11.23 0.76 -12.95
C SER A 156 12.02 -0.20 -12.06
N ASP A 157 12.61 -1.23 -12.68
CA ASP A 157 13.44 -2.20 -11.95
C ASP A 157 14.60 -1.51 -11.20
N GLU A 158 15.19 -0.47 -11.81
CA GLU A 158 16.24 0.32 -11.17
C GLU A 158 15.73 1.05 -9.93
N GLN A 159 14.52 1.62 -9.99
CA GLN A 159 13.91 2.28 -8.84
C GLN A 159 13.57 1.28 -7.74
N VAL A 160 13.00 0.13 -8.10
CA VAL A 160 12.66 -0.95 -7.16
C VAL A 160 13.93 -1.47 -6.47
N ALA A 161 15.00 -1.70 -7.22
CA ALA A 161 16.27 -2.20 -6.72
C ALA A 161 16.94 -1.30 -5.67
N THR A 162 16.59 -0.02 -5.58
CA THR A 162 17.11 0.88 -4.53
C THR A 162 16.48 0.66 -3.17
N SER A 163 15.37 -0.07 -3.07
CA SER A 163 14.60 -0.13 -1.82
C SER A 163 13.87 -1.43 -1.54
N HIS A 164 13.65 -2.30 -2.53
CA HIS A 164 12.88 -3.53 -2.37
C HIS A 164 13.66 -4.76 -2.79
N VAL A 165 13.55 -5.82 -2.01
CA VAL A 165 14.11 -7.13 -2.33
C VAL A 165 13.03 -8.19 -2.17
N TYR A 166 12.82 -8.98 -3.22
CA TYR A 166 11.91 -10.11 -3.20
C TYR A 166 12.46 -11.21 -2.30
N MET A 167 11.61 -11.74 -1.44
CA MET A 167 11.90 -13.01 -0.78
C MET A 167 11.62 -14.13 -1.77
N ASN A 168 12.64 -14.94 -2.05
CA ASN A 168 12.43 -16.19 -2.75
C ASN A 168 11.63 -17.12 -1.82
N ILE A 169 10.39 -17.39 -2.18
CA ILE A 169 9.56 -18.41 -1.52
C ILE A 169 9.80 -19.74 -2.21
#